data_77be393a77837f8cfb808728a3530174
#
_entry.id   77be393a77837f8cfb808728a3530174
#
_cell.length_a   1.000
_cell.length_b   1.000
_cell.length_c   1.000
_cell.angle_alpha   90.00
_cell.angle_beta   90.00
_cell.angle_gamma   90.00
#
_symmetry.space_group_name_H-M   'P 1'
#
loop_
_entity.id
_entity.type
_entity.pdbx_description
1 polymer ?
#
loop_
_entity_poly.entity_id
_entity_poly.type
_entity_poly.pdbx_seq_one_letter_code
_entity_poly.pdbx_strand_id
1 'polypeptide(L)'
;MSTAAATTPADRRALAWLLLAALLVLGAGIGLRDPWPSDEPRFALVAKTMVESGDWLFPRRGSELYPDKPPMLMWLQAASWLVVRDWRVAFLLPSLLAGLGTLVLVWDLARRLWSPRAGLLAAIGVLSALMFGFQFKRAQIDPLVTFEITLACYALARHLLLGPAWRWYWLGCFVAGLGVITKGVGVIALLMLLPYALARRAGWHGLAHTQGDGWRWALGVPAFLGAIALWLVPVAGVALARGTPEYLDYLRNILFDQTARRYAGQVGGHYGKGWWYFGPVLLLHFFPLSLAYGAAVRDAAAGWHARDGRLAVLLGWCALVLLFFTLAAGKREVYVLPMLPMLAVALAPTLLRIEQAAWLRRTALALAVAFGLGLVALAAWALSGRWARLQTVMLERGLHADELRPIFLWVAAAGAAFLLAAAVCRARRGVHALLAGLAAFWIVWGVGVAPRANASVTSAEVMLAADRIAGPDGEIVMVAWKEQNLLMSPRPLKDFGFRNEPAEQFERAVAWLREAPEQRWIFARQVAVQACVDAAHVTVAGQSNRRQWWMFRLDAVRPACRLPLRQPAEAAEDDGD
;
A
#
# COMPACT_ATOMS: atom_id res chain seq x y z
N MET A 1 32.62 24.29 -1.13
CA MET A 1 31.25 24.27 -1.67
C MET A 1 31.29 23.59 -3.03
N SER A 2 30.98 22.30 -3.13
CA SER A 2 30.88 21.64 -4.42
C SER A 2 29.59 22.14 -5.09
N THR A 3 29.70 22.90 -6.16
CA THR A 3 28.57 23.23 -7.04
C THR A 3 27.94 21.92 -7.49
N ALA A 4 26.69 21.69 -7.12
CA ALA A 4 25.95 20.52 -7.60
C ALA A 4 26.10 20.45 -9.12
N ALA A 5 26.79 19.43 -9.61
CA ALA A 5 27.04 19.24 -11.03
C ALA A 5 25.71 19.34 -11.79
N ALA A 6 25.65 20.21 -12.79
CA ALA A 6 24.49 20.34 -13.66
C ALA A 6 24.18 18.97 -14.28
N THR A 7 22.89 18.66 -14.43
CA THR A 7 22.44 17.41 -15.07
C THR A 7 22.90 17.38 -16.51
N THR A 8 23.74 16.44 -16.87
CA THR A 8 24.17 16.25 -18.24
C THR A 8 23.05 15.61 -19.11
N PRO A 9 23.11 15.74 -20.43
CA PRO A 9 22.19 15.02 -21.33
C PRO A 9 22.21 13.49 -21.09
N ALA A 10 23.36 12.93 -20.74
CA ALA A 10 23.50 11.50 -20.42
C ALA A 10 22.74 11.13 -19.14
N ASP A 11 22.80 11.97 -18.09
CA ASP A 11 22.06 11.74 -16.85
C ASP A 11 20.55 11.79 -17.06
N ARG A 12 20.07 12.72 -17.90
CA ARG A 12 18.65 12.83 -18.27
C ARG A 12 18.18 11.60 -19.04
N ARG A 13 18.98 11.09 -19.98
CA ARG A 13 18.68 9.85 -20.69
C ARG A 13 18.62 8.64 -19.73
N ALA A 14 19.57 8.53 -18.80
CA ALA A 14 19.57 7.47 -17.82
C ALA A 14 18.31 7.52 -16.91
N LEU A 15 17.91 8.72 -16.48
CA LEU A 15 16.68 8.91 -15.74
C LEU A 15 15.43 8.54 -16.57
N ALA A 16 15.39 8.95 -17.84
CA ALA A 16 14.27 8.62 -18.73
C ALA A 16 14.12 7.10 -18.91
N TRP A 17 15.21 6.37 -19.11
CA TRP A 17 15.19 4.91 -19.18
C TRP A 17 14.78 4.26 -17.85
N LEU A 18 15.24 4.79 -16.72
CA LEU A 18 14.80 4.33 -15.41
C LEU A 18 13.29 4.51 -15.22
N LEU A 19 12.76 5.69 -15.57
CA LEU A 19 11.32 5.98 -15.45
C LEU A 19 10.48 5.14 -16.40
N LEU A 20 10.97 4.89 -17.63
CA LEU A 20 10.32 3.98 -18.56
C LEU A 20 10.28 2.55 -18.00
N ALA A 21 11.39 2.05 -17.47
CA ALA A 21 11.44 0.75 -16.82
C ALA A 21 10.50 0.69 -15.61
N ALA A 22 10.47 1.75 -14.78
CA ALA A 22 9.58 1.85 -13.62
C ALA A 22 8.10 1.89 -14.05
N LEU A 23 7.77 2.63 -15.11
CA LEU A 23 6.42 2.67 -15.69
C LEU A 23 5.99 1.29 -16.18
N LEU A 24 6.87 0.54 -16.84
CA LEU A 24 6.59 -0.83 -17.28
C LEU A 24 6.43 -1.78 -16.08
N VAL A 25 7.32 -1.70 -15.09
CA VAL A 25 7.30 -2.60 -13.91
C VAL A 25 6.09 -2.31 -13.02
N LEU A 26 5.86 -1.05 -12.64
CA LEU A 26 4.80 -0.66 -11.72
C LEU A 26 3.44 -0.51 -12.42
N GLY A 27 3.44 0.00 -13.65
CA GLY A 27 2.22 0.27 -14.43
C GLY A 27 1.61 -0.96 -15.10
N ALA A 28 2.39 -2.04 -15.32
CA ALA A 28 1.86 -3.26 -15.92
C ALA A 28 0.69 -3.81 -15.10
N GLY A 29 -0.47 -3.99 -15.74
CA GLY A 29 -1.69 -4.50 -15.12
C GLY A 29 -2.66 -3.42 -14.63
N ILE A 30 -2.33 -2.14 -14.72
CA ILE A 30 -3.29 -1.06 -14.46
C ILE A 30 -4.42 -1.15 -15.52
N GLY A 31 -5.67 -1.07 -15.05
CA GLY A 31 -6.84 -1.23 -15.91
C GLY A 31 -7.25 -2.69 -16.16
N LEU A 32 -6.44 -3.68 -15.78
CA LEU A 32 -6.70 -5.11 -16.06
C LEU A 32 -7.27 -5.88 -14.87
N ARG A 33 -7.41 -5.26 -13.71
CA ARG A 33 -8.00 -5.86 -12.51
C ARG A 33 -8.83 -4.86 -11.72
N ASP A 34 -9.74 -5.36 -10.93
CA ASP A 34 -10.50 -4.60 -9.95
C ASP A 34 -9.71 -4.44 -8.61
N PRO A 35 -10.16 -3.57 -7.70
CA PRO A 35 -9.59 -3.49 -6.35
C PRO A 35 -9.74 -4.82 -5.59
N TRP A 36 -8.64 -5.27 -4.97
CA TRP A 36 -8.60 -6.53 -4.24
C TRP A 36 -8.68 -6.33 -2.72
N PRO A 37 -9.42 -7.17 -1.98
CA PRO A 37 -9.43 -7.15 -0.51
C PRO A 37 -7.98 -7.24 0.06
N SER A 38 -7.77 -6.75 1.27
CA SER A 38 -8.74 -6.16 2.22
C SER A 38 -8.89 -4.63 2.08
N ASP A 39 -7.85 -3.91 1.71
CA ASP A 39 -7.81 -2.43 1.81
C ASP A 39 -8.23 -1.70 0.53
N GLU A 40 -7.89 -2.24 -0.67
CA GLU A 40 -8.12 -1.52 -1.93
C GLU A 40 -9.60 -1.21 -2.20
N PRO A 41 -10.55 -2.17 -2.02
CA PRO A 41 -11.97 -1.90 -2.22
C PRO A 41 -12.51 -0.83 -1.27
N ARG A 42 -12.00 -0.78 -0.04
CA ARG A 42 -12.37 0.22 0.96
C ARG A 42 -12.05 1.63 0.49
N PHE A 43 -10.81 1.87 0.08
CA PHE A 43 -10.39 3.20 -0.38
C PHE A 43 -11.07 3.58 -1.70
N ALA A 44 -11.20 2.63 -2.62
CA ALA A 44 -11.89 2.86 -3.89
C ALA A 44 -13.38 3.16 -3.70
N LEU A 45 -14.08 2.45 -2.78
CA LEU A 45 -15.48 2.72 -2.44
C LEU A 45 -15.66 4.12 -1.87
N VAL A 46 -14.82 4.50 -0.90
CA VAL A 46 -14.88 5.84 -0.30
C VAL A 46 -14.62 6.92 -1.35
N ALA A 47 -13.63 6.74 -2.23
CA ALA A 47 -13.36 7.66 -3.32
C ALA A 47 -14.54 7.75 -4.33
N LYS A 48 -15.16 6.62 -4.65
CA LYS A 48 -16.36 6.56 -5.51
C LYS A 48 -17.52 7.33 -4.86
N THR A 49 -17.78 7.09 -3.58
CA THR A 49 -18.83 7.80 -2.83
C THR A 49 -18.58 9.31 -2.78
N MET A 50 -17.33 9.77 -2.63
CA MET A 50 -16.98 11.20 -2.70
C MET A 50 -17.34 11.82 -4.05
N VAL A 51 -17.07 11.11 -5.15
CA VAL A 51 -17.41 11.60 -6.50
C VAL A 51 -18.92 11.64 -6.71
N GLU A 52 -19.64 10.60 -6.27
CA GLU A 52 -21.09 10.47 -6.47
C GLU A 52 -21.89 11.43 -5.59
N SER A 53 -21.48 11.63 -4.34
CA SER A 53 -22.17 12.53 -3.39
C SER A 53 -21.73 13.99 -3.48
N GLY A 54 -20.55 14.27 -4.04
CA GLY A 54 -19.92 15.60 -4.00
C GLY A 54 -19.36 15.98 -2.63
N ASP A 55 -19.48 15.14 -1.59
CA ASP A 55 -18.91 15.40 -0.24
C ASP A 55 -17.49 14.85 -0.16
N TRP A 56 -16.51 15.73 -0.39
CA TRP A 56 -15.09 15.41 -0.31
C TRP A 56 -14.51 15.62 1.08
N LEU A 57 -15.26 16.28 1.96
CA LEU A 57 -14.77 16.62 3.30
C LEU A 57 -14.96 15.49 4.31
N PHE A 58 -16.12 14.82 4.23
CA PHE A 58 -16.50 13.73 5.12
C PHE A 58 -16.56 12.40 4.37
N PRO A 59 -15.46 11.62 4.38
CA PRO A 59 -15.45 10.30 3.76
C PRO A 59 -16.59 9.42 4.26
N ARG A 60 -17.24 8.67 3.35
CA ARG A 60 -18.26 7.68 3.71
C ARG A 60 -17.91 6.30 3.20
N ARG A 61 -18.24 5.28 4.00
CA ARG A 61 -18.16 3.87 3.67
C ARG A 61 -19.58 3.30 3.68
N GLY A 62 -20.18 3.21 2.50
CA GLY A 62 -21.61 2.98 2.39
C GLY A 62 -22.40 4.15 2.99
N SER A 63 -23.39 3.86 3.83
CA SER A 63 -24.23 4.86 4.51
C SER A 63 -23.52 5.60 5.66
N GLU A 64 -22.41 5.08 6.20
CA GLU A 64 -21.72 5.62 7.40
C GLU A 64 -20.53 6.52 7.08
N LEU A 65 -20.25 7.50 7.97
CA LEU A 65 -18.99 8.25 7.95
C LEU A 65 -17.81 7.32 8.24
N TYR A 66 -16.70 7.55 7.52
CA TYR A 66 -15.48 6.74 7.61
C TYR A 66 -14.33 7.49 8.31
N PRO A 67 -14.18 7.40 9.64
CA PRO A 67 -13.14 8.10 10.40
C PRO A 67 -11.84 7.32 10.54
N ASP A 68 -11.72 6.08 9.99
CA ASP A 68 -10.58 5.20 10.27
C ASP A 68 -9.27 5.69 9.63
N LYS A 69 -9.36 6.48 8.56
CA LYS A 69 -8.22 7.05 7.85
C LYS A 69 -8.51 8.47 7.37
N PRO A 70 -7.51 9.36 7.43
CA PRO A 70 -7.59 10.65 6.76
C PRO A 70 -7.72 10.50 5.23
N PRO A 71 -8.29 11.48 4.51
CA PRO A 71 -8.83 11.29 3.16
C PRO A 71 -7.83 11.40 2.01
N MET A 72 -6.55 11.69 2.23
CA MET A 72 -5.60 12.09 1.18
C MET A 72 -5.55 11.09 0.01
N LEU A 73 -5.46 9.77 0.28
CA LEU A 73 -5.45 8.77 -0.79
C LEU A 73 -6.75 8.78 -1.58
N MET A 74 -7.90 8.83 -0.89
CA MET A 74 -9.22 8.83 -1.50
C MET A 74 -9.45 10.08 -2.35
N TRP A 75 -8.99 11.24 -1.91
CA TRP A 75 -8.98 12.47 -2.71
C TRP A 75 -8.20 12.30 -4.02
N LEU A 76 -7.01 11.70 -3.95
CA LEU A 76 -6.20 11.47 -5.15
C LEU A 76 -6.83 10.43 -6.09
N GLN A 77 -7.48 9.39 -5.56
CA GLN A 77 -8.23 8.42 -6.36
C GLN A 77 -9.45 9.07 -7.03
N ALA A 78 -10.22 9.86 -6.30
CA ALA A 78 -11.35 10.61 -6.83
C ALA A 78 -10.91 11.62 -7.91
N ALA A 79 -9.84 12.38 -7.65
CA ALA A 79 -9.24 13.28 -8.63
C ALA A 79 -8.74 12.54 -9.88
N SER A 80 -8.12 11.37 -9.70
CA SER A 80 -7.69 10.52 -10.81
C SER A 80 -8.87 10.08 -11.68
N TRP A 81 -10.00 9.71 -11.05
CA TRP A 81 -11.20 9.33 -11.77
C TRP A 81 -11.80 10.51 -12.57
N LEU A 82 -11.77 11.73 -12.04
CA LEU A 82 -12.22 12.92 -12.77
C LEU A 82 -11.47 13.11 -14.09
N VAL A 83 -10.21 12.66 -14.15
CA VAL A 83 -9.35 12.76 -15.34
C VAL A 83 -9.52 11.57 -16.27
N VAL A 84 -9.40 10.34 -15.75
CA VAL A 84 -9.34 9.13 -16.60
C VAL A 84 -10.69 8.46 -16.83
N ARG A 85 -11.69 8.74 -16.00
CA ARG A 85 -13.08 8.21 -16.10
C ARG A 85 -13.18 6.67 -16.10
N ASP A 86 -12.17 5.98 -15.58
CA ASP A 86 -12.12 4.53 -15.42
C ASP A 86 -11.61 4.20 -14.01
N TRP A 87 -12.43 3.52 -13.20
CA TRP A 87 -12.07 3.15 -11.84
C TRP A 87 -10.93 2.14 -11.78
N ARG A 88 -10.82 1.22 -12.76
CA ARG A 88 -9.75 0.23 -12.81
C ARG A 88 -8.38 0.88 -13.00
N VAL A 89 -8.33 2.08 -13.57
CA VAL A 89 -7.13 2.89 -13.71
C VAL A 89 -6.98 3.83 -12.52
N ALA A 90 -8.05 4.57 -12.19
CA ALA A 90 -8.04 5.66 -11.23
C ALA A 90 -7.57 5.23 -9.84
N PHE A 91 -7.97 4.06 -9.36
CA PHE A 91 -7.64 3.62 -8.01
C PHE A 91 -6.15 3.28 -7.82
N LEU A 92 -5.41 2.92 -8.89
CA LEU A 92 -3.97 2.61 -8.85
C LEU A 92 -3.07 3.79 -9.24
N LEU A 93 -3.60 4.79 -9.93
CA LEU A 93 -2.81 5.90 -10.47
C LEU A 93 -2.04 6.67 -9.40
N PRO A 94 -2.61 6.99 -8.21
CA PRO A 94 -1.85 7.64 -7.14
C PRO A 94 -0.62 6.84 -6.69
N SER A 95 -0.72 5.52 -6.56
CA SER A 95 0.40 4.65 -6.18
C SER A 95 1.50 4.63 -7.26
N LEU A 96 1.12 4.56 -8.53
CA LEU A 96 2.06 4.64 -9.65
C LEU A 96 2.83 5.96 -9.64
N LEU A 97 2.13 7.08 -9.54
CA LEU A 97 2.74 8.42 -9.54
C LEU A 97 3.65 8.62 -8.32
N ALA A 98 3.22 8.16 -7.15
CA ALA A 98 4.04 8.15 -5.94
C ALA A 98 5.32 7.34 -6.12
N GLY A 99 5.25 6.18 -6.79
CA GLY A 99 6.41 5.34 -7.11
C GLY A 99 7.41 6.03 -8.03
N LEU A 100 6.93 6.59 -9.14
CA LEU A 100 7.76 7.34 -10.08
C LEU A 100 8.40 8.56 -9.40
N GLY A 101 7.63 9.31 -8.61
CA GLY A 101 8.12 10.45 -7.84
C GLY A 101 9.19 10.05 -6.82
N THR A 102 9.00 8.95 -6.09
CA THR A 102 9.99 8.41 -5.15
C THR A 102 11.32 8.11 -5.84
N LEU A 103 11.30 7.48 -7.00
CA LEU A 103 12.52 7.16 -7.75
C LEU A 103 13.26 8.40 -8.24
N VAL A 104 12.53 9.43 -8.69
CA VAL A 104 13.13 10.73 -9.07
C VAL A 104 13.83 11.38 -7.89
N LEU A 105 13.19 11.40 -6.72
CA LEU A 105 13.75 11.99 -5.49
C LEU A 105 15.00 11.25 -5.02
N VAL A 106 14.96 9.91 -5.02
CA VAL A 106 16.10 9.06 -4.66
C VAL A 106 17.27 9.28 -5.63
N TRP A 107 16.99 9.26 -6.93
CA TRP A 107 17.99 9.50 -7.95
C TRP A 107 18.65 10.87 -7.79
N ASP A 108 17.85 11.94 -7.65
CA ASP A 108 18.38 13.30 -7.56
C ASP A 108 19.16 13.55 -6.26
N LEU A 109 18.68 13.02 -5.12
CA LEU A 109 19.37 13.18 -3.84
C LEU A 109 20.71 12.44 -3.84
N ALA A 110 20.72 11.17 -4.23
CA ALA A 110 21.95 10.37 -4.24
C ALA A 110 22.96 10.90 -5.27
N ARG A 111 22.49 11.38 -6.43
CA ARG A 111 23.34 12.04 -7.43
C ARG A 111 24.04 13.28 -6.87
N ARG A 112 23.32 14.09 -6.10
CA ARG A 112 23.86 15.35 -5.52
C ARG A 112 24.80 15.10 -4.36
N LEU A 113 24.52 14.07 -3.55
CA LEU A 113 25.36 13.73 -2.39
C LEU A 113 26.63 13.00 -2.78
N TRP A 114 26.58 12.17 -3.82
CA TRP A 114 27.66 11.25 -4.19
C TRP A 114 28.13 11.42 -5.62
N SER A 115 27.36 10.89 -6.60
CA SER A 115 27.67 10.98 -8.03
C SER A 115 26.46 10.62 -8.88
N PRO A 116 26.43 10.98 -10.20
CA PRO A 116 25.36 10.59 -11.10
C PRO A 116 25.13 9.06 -11.16
N ARG A 117 26.22 8.27 -11.17
CA ARG A 117 26.15 6.81 -11.18
C ARG A 117 25.57 6.26 -9.88
N ALA A 118 25.96 6.82 -8.74
CA ALA A 118 25.39 6.46 -7.44
C ALA A 118 23.88 6.74 -7.37
N GLY A 119 23.43 7.86 -7.95
CA GLY A 119 22.00 8.18 -8.06
C GLY A 119 21.21 7.13 -8.83
N LEU A 120 21.74 6.68 -9.97
CA LEU A 120 21.10 5.64 -10.77
C LEU A 120 21.04 4.30 -10.02
N LEU A 121 22.15 3.89 -9.38
CA LEU A 121 22.19 2.65 -8.62
C LEU A 121 21.25 2.65 -7.40
N ALA A 122 21.13 3.77 -6.68
CA ALA A 122 20.21 3.92 -5.58
C ALA A 122 18.75 3.75 -6.04
N ALA A 123 18.38 4.42 -7.13
CA ALA A 123 17.01 4.34 -7.66
C ALA A 123 16.69 2.94 -8.23
N ILE A 124 17.64 2.27 -8.90
CA ILE A 124 17.49 0.88 -9.33
C ILE A 124 17.33 -0.03 -8.10
N GLY A 125 18.11 0.20 -7.02
CA GLY A 125 18.00 -0.55 -5.77
C GLY A 125 16.61 -0.45 -5.16
N VAL A 126 15.99 0.74 -5.17
CA VAL A 126 14.60 0.94 -4.71
C VAL A 126 13.61 0.25 -5.63
N LEU A 127 13.71 0.46 -6.96
CA LEU A 127 12.77 -0.11 -7.93
C LEU A 127 12.76 -1.63 -7.90
N SER A 128 13.94 -2.25 -7.71
CA SER A 128 14.09 -3.70 -7.68
C SER A 128 13.68 -4.35 -6.36
N ALA A 129 13.54 -3.59 -5.28
CA ALA A 129 13.16 -4.13 -3.98
C ALA A 129 11.77 -4.76 -4.03
N LEU A 130 11.64 -6.00 -3.54
CA LEU A 130 10.40 -6.77 -3.60
C LEU A 130 9.23 -6.03 -2.96
N MET A 131 9.44 -5.41 -1.80
CA MET A 131 8.43 -4.62 -1.11
C MET A 131 7.98 -3.41 -1.94
N PHE A 132 8.90 -2.74 -2.63
CA PHE A 132 8.56 -1.60 -3.48
C PHE A 132 7.67 -2.04 -4.65
N GLY A 133 8.07 -3.06 -5.40
CA GLY A 133 7.25 -3.61 -6.49
C GLY A 133 5.88 -4.05 -6.01
N PHE A 134 5.80 -4.79 -4.89
CA PHE A 134 4.55 -5.28 -4.34
C PHE A 134 3.61 -4.16 -3.88
N GLN A 135 4.11 -3.21 -3.10
CA GLN A 135 3.27 -2.16 -2.52
C GLN A 135 2.83 -1.10 -3.54
N PHE A 136 3.72 -0.69 -4.45
CA PHE A 136 3.39 0.35 -5.44
C PHE A 136 2.53 -0.15 -6.62
N LYS A 137 2.28 -1.45 -6.72
CA LYS A 137 1.26 -2.06 -7.60
C LYS A 137 -0.11 -2.21 -6.93
N ARG A 138 -0.27 -1.71 -5.71
CA ARG A 138 -1.51 -1.79 -4.92
C ARG A 138 -2.01 -0.40 -4.55
N ALA A 139 -3.34 -0.27 -4.46
CA ALA A 139 -3.99 0.96 -4.02
C ALA A 139 -4.08 1.01 -2.49
N GLN A 140 -2.92 1.14 -1.85
CA GLN A 140 -2.81 1.29 -0.39
C GLN A 140 -2.29 2.68 -0.02
N ILE A 141 -2.47 3.06 1.24
CA ILE A 141 -1.99 4.36 1.75
C ILE A 141 -0.46 4.39 1.82
N ASP A 142 0.17 3.21 1.97
CA ASP A 142 1.61 3.08 2.19
C ASP A 142 2.49 3.59 1.05
N PRO A 143 2.19 3.37 -0.24
CA PRO A 143 2.89 4.00 -1.35
C PRO A 143 2.89 5.53 -1.27
N LEU A 144 1.72 6.12 -1.01
CA LEU A 144 1.58 7.58 -0.95
C LEU A 144 2.37 8.16 0.22
N VAL A 145 2.18 7.64 1.43
CA VAL A 145 2.93 8.13 2.61
C VAL A 145 4.43 7.90 2.48
N THR A 146 4.86 6.83 1.81
CA THR A 146 6.28 6.60 1.50
C THR A 146 6.83 7.68 0.58
N PHE A 147 6.09 8.07 -0.45
CA PHE A 147 6.47 9.19 -1.32
C PHE A 147 6.55 10.50 -0.55
N GLU A 148 5.54 10.82 0.28
CA GLU A 148 5.50 12.06 1.08
C GLU A 148 6.66 12.11 2.09
N ILE A 149 6.92 11.03 2.82
CA ILE A 149 8.06 10.95 3.73
C ILE A 149 9.39 11.08 2.95
N THR A 150 9.49 10.45 1.77
CA THR A 150 10.67 10.58 0.92
C THR A 150 10.86 12.01 0.44
N LEU A 151 9.80 12.70 0.03
CA LEU A 151 9.85 14.10 -0.39
C LEU A 151 10.20 15.02 0.79
N ALA A 152 9.64 14.77 1.97
CA ALA A 152 9.98 15.52 3.19
C ALA A 152 11.47 15.31 3.57
N CYS A 153 11.94 14.07 3.60
CA CYS A 153 13.36 13.76 3.87
C CYS A 153 14.29 14.32 2.79
N TYR A 154 13.90 14.25 1.52
CA TYR A 154 14.63 14.89 0.41
C TYR A 154 14.76 16.39 0.64
N ALA A 155 13.65 17.07 0.94
CA ALA A 155 13.63 18.51 1.16
C ALA A 155 14.46 18.90 2.39
N LEU A 156 14.35 18.17 3.49
CA LEU A 156 15.20 18.35 4.66
C LEU A 156 16.68 18.13 4.32
N ALA A 157 17.04 17.04 3.63
CA ALA A 157 18.42 16.75 3.23
C ALA A 157 18.99 17.84 2.30
N ARG A 158 18.17 18.44 1.42
CA ARG A 158 18.55 19.60 0.60
C ARG A 158 18.98 20.81 1.46
N HIS A 159 18.35 21.01 2.60
CA HIS A 159 18.72 22.06 3.54
C HIS A 159 19.91 21.65 4.43
N LEU A 160 19.84 20.45 5.02
CA LEU A 160 20.75 20.00 6.07
C LEU A 160 22.13 19.55 5.56
N LEU A 161 22.19 18.99 4.34
CA LEU A 161 23.39 18.39 3.76
C LEU A 161 23.94 19.14 2.55
N LEU A 162 23.08 19.84 1.79
CA LEU A 162 23.44 20.54 0.56
C LEU A 162 23.22 22.05 0.62
N GLY A 163 22.56 22.55 1.71
CA GLY A 163 22.20 23.93 1.89
C GLY A 163 23.23 24.83 2.57
N PRO A 164 22.77 25.94 3.17
CA PRO A 164 21.39 26.19 3.64
C PRO A 164 20.42 26.56 2.52
N ALA A 165 19.21 25.96 2.57
CA ALA A 165 18.15 26.16 1.59
C ALA A 165 16.76 26.18 2.28
N TRP A 166 16.39 27.35 2.83
CA TRP A 166 15.23 27.50 3.72
C TRP A 166 13.90 27.10 3.09
N ARG A 167 13.68 27.39 1.78
CA ARG A 167 12.47 26.96 1.06
C ARG A 167 12.29 25.45 1.09
N TRP A 168 13.38 24.68 1.00
CA TRP A 168 13.35 23.22 1.09
C TRP A 168 13.06 22.77 2.52
N TYR A 169 13.60 23.43 3.54
CA TYR A 169 13.31 23.11 4.94
C TYR A 169 11.82 23.26 5.24
N TRP A 170 11.22 24.40 4.88
CA TRP A 170 9.79 24.63 5.11
C TRP A 170 8.91 23.70 4.28
N LEU A 171 9.28 23.41 3.03
CA LEU A 171 8.61 22.42 2.22
C LEU A 171 8.68 21.04 2.87
N GLY A 172 9.84 20.63 3.42
CA GLY A 172 10.00 19.37 4.13
C GLY A 172 9.08 19.26 5.34
N CYS A 173 8.98 20.32 6.14
CA CYS A 173 8.06 20.39 7.28
C CYS A 173 6.59 20.32 6.81
N PHE A 174 6.22 21.09 5.78
CA PHE A 174 4.87 21.09 5.22
C PHE A 174 4.47 19.71 4.69
N VAL A 175 5.33 19.05 3.90
CA VAL A 175 5.05 17.72 3.36
C VAL A 175 5.00 16.65 4.47
N ALA A 176 5.80 16.78 5.53
CA ALA A 176 5.67 15.94 6.72
C ALA A 176 4.26 16.06 7.35
N GLY A 177 3.70 17.28 7.37
CA GLY A 177 2.32 17.53 7.79
C GLY A 177 1.28 16.91 6.85
N LEU A 178 1.49 16.94 5.52
CA LEU A 178 0.64 16.19 4.57
C LEU A 178 0.67 14.69 4.84
N GLY A 179 1.84 14.12 5.13
CA GLY A 179 1.96 12.71 5.52
C GLY A 179 1.20 12.37 6.81
N VAL A 180 0.98 13.34 7.70
CA VAL A 180 0.10 13.14 8.87
C VAL A 180 -1.36 13.00 8.44
N ILE A 181 -1.85 13.84 7.53
CA ILE A 181 -3.22 13.72 6.99
C ILE A 181 -3.38 12.62 5.93
N THR A 182 -2.32 11.84 5.68
CA THR A 182 -2.37 10.62 4.88
C THR A 182 -2.48 9.37 5.78
N LYS A 183 -1.60 9.25 6.79
CA LYS A 183 -1.56 8.04 7.66
C LYS A 183 -1.21 8.32 9.13
N GLY A 184 -0.99 9.56 9.52
CA GLY A 184 -0.55 9.93 10.88
C GLY A 184 0.96 9.81 11.12
N VAL A 185 1.70 9.08 10.31
CA VAL A 185 3.14 8.80 10.51
C VAL A 185 4.08 9.74 9.75
N GLY A 186 3.56 10.73 9.01
CA GLY A 186 4.39 11.68 8.25
C GLY A 186 5.43 12.42 9.11
N VAL A 187 5.13 12.62 10.37
CA VAL A 187 6.03 13.25 11.36
C VAL A 187 7.40 12.58 11.48
N ILE A 188 7.52 11.27 11.15
CA ILE A 188 8.81 10.55 11.23
C ILE A 188 9.89 11.14 10.31
N ALA A 189 9.52 11.86 9.26
CA ALA A 189 10.49 12.57 8.43
C ALA A 189 11.28 13.61 9.23
N LEU A 190 10.65 14.29 10.20
CA LEU A 190 11.28 15.29 11.05
C LEU A 190 12.31 14.70 12.02
N LEU A 191 12.28 13.39 12.28
CA LEU A 191 13.32 12.70 13.05
C LEU A 191 14.72 12.88 12.44
N MET A 192 14.82 13.26 11.15
CA MET A 192 16.09 13.56 10.49
C MET A 192 16.84 14.74 11.13
N LEU A 193 16.11 15.66 11.78
CA LEU A 193 16.70 16.79 12.49
C LEU A 193 17.55 16.35 13.68
N LEU A 194 17.24 15.22 14.33
CA LEU A 194 17.97 14.75 15.51
C LEU A 194 19.39 14.29 15.17
N PRO A 195 19.64 13.33 14.26
CA PRO A 195 21.00 12.94 13.89
C PRO A 195 21.78 14.11 13.26
N TYR A 196 21.12 15.02 12.52
CA TYR A 196 21.77 16.23 12.05
C TYR A 196 22.27 17.11 13.22
N ALA A 197 21.41 17.39 14.22
CA ALA A 197 21.78 18.20 15.36
C ALA A 197 22.94 17.58 16.17
N LEU A 198 22.92 16.26 16.36
CA LEU A 198 23.97 15.52 17.05
C LEU A 198 25.29 15.56 16.29
N ALA A 199 25.27 15.25 14.98
CA ALA A 199 26.47 15.25 14.15
C ALA A 199 27.06 16.67 14.01
N ARG A 200 26.20 17.69 13.92
CA ARG A 200 26.62 19.10 13.88
C ARG A 200 27.32 19.52 15.18
N ARG A 201 26.74 19.18 16.35
CA ARG A 201 27.36 19.46 17.67
C ARG A 201 28.70 18.74 17.83
N ALA A 202 28.82 17.55 17.28
CA ALA A 202 30.07 16.76 17.30
C ALA A 202 31.11 17.20 16.24
N GLY A 203 30.85 18.26 15.46
CA GLY A 203 31.77 18.81 14.47
C GLY A 203 31.99 17.94 13.25
N TRP A 204 31.00 17.10 12.86
CA TRP A 204 31.12 16.24 11.70
C TRP A 204 31.07 17.05 10.39
N HIS A 205 31.82 16.61 9.37
CA HIS A 205 31.87 17.29 8.08
C HIS A 205 30.69 16.91 7.15
N GLY A 206 30.52 17.64 6.05
CA GLY A 206 29.49 17.37 5.05
C GLY A 206 28.08 17.80 5.46
N LEU A 207 27.98 18.66 6.48
CA LEU A 207 26.74 19.26 6.98
C LEU A 207 26.66 20.74 6.62
N ALA A 208 25.47 21.23 6.28
CA ALA A 208 25.25 22.66 6.12
C ALA A 208 25.24 23.37 7.48
N HIS A 209 25.82 24.56 7.52
CA HIS A 209 25.89 25.37 8.73
C HIS A 209 25.04 26.64 8.53
N THR A 210 24.18 26.91 9.50
CA THR A 210 23.38 28.14 9.61
C THR A 210 23.76 28.84 10.90
N GLN A 211 23.95 30.15 10.86
CA GLN A 211 24.18 30.99 12.04
C GLN A 211 23.11 32.08 12.09
N GLY A 212 22.60 32.38 13.28
CA GLY A 212 21.66 33.47 13.51
C GLY A 212 20.23 33.30 13.01
N ASP A 213 19.85 32.11 12.49
CA ASP A 213 18.60 31.84 11.78
C ASP A 213 17.51 31.17 12.65
N GLY A 214 17.51 31.38 13.97
CA GLY A 214 16.58 30.69 14.89
C GLY A 214 15.10 30.84 14.50
N TRP A 215 14.69 32.04 14.06
CA TRP A 215 13.32 32.31 13.62
C TRP A 215 12.94 31.52 12.34
N ARG A 216 13.89 31.29 11.43
CA ARG A 216 13.66 30.49 10.22
C ARG A 216 13.46 29.01 10.53
N TRP A 217 14.16 28.50 11.55
CA TRP A 217 13.91 27.15 12.06
C TRP A 217 12.52 27.06 12.69
N ALA A 218 12.11 28.09 13.46
CA ALA A 218 10.79 28.12 14.08
C ALA A 218 9.66 28.10 13.05
N LEU A 219 9.84 28.69 11.86
CA LEU A 219 8.84 28.66 10.76
C LEU A 219 8.54 27.25 10.23
N GLY A 220 9.37 26.27 10.53
CA GLY A 220 9.05 24.85 10.24
C GLY A 220 7.80 24.37 10.97
N VAL A 221 7.55 24.87 12.18
CA VAL A 221 6.36 24.48 12.97
C VAL A 221 5.06 24.96 12.31
N PRO A 222 4.86 26.25 11.99
CA PRO A 222 3.66 26.66 11.28
C PRO A 222 3.54 26.06 9.87
N ALA A 223 4.63 25.76 9.18
CA ALA A 223 4.57 25.04 7.91
C ALA A 223 3.99 23.63 8.08
N PHE A 224 4.46 22.88 9.10
CA PHE A 224 3.96 21.56 9.44
C PHE A 224 2.48 21.60 9.87
N LEU A 225 2.15 22.47 10.83
CA LEU A 225 0.79 22.61 11.34
C LEU A 225 -0.18 23.15 10.28
N GLY A 226 0.30 24.02 9.40
CA GLY A 226 -0.48 24.57 8.28
C GLY A 226 -0.96 23.48 7.31
N ALA A 227 -0.10 22.50 7.01
CA ALA A 227 -0.50 21.37 6.18
C ALA A 227 -1.60 20.51 6.83
N ILE A 228 -1.52 20.28 8.14
CA ILE A 228 -2.56 19.56 8.88
C ILE A 228 -3.85 20.37 8.92
N ALA A 229 -3.74 21.69 9.15
CA ALA A 229 -4.86 22.61 9.25
C ALA A 229 -5.67 22.71 7.94
N LEU A 230 -5.06 22.50 6.77
CA LEU A 230 -5.76 22.50 5.47
C LEU A 230 -6.96 21.54 5.43
N TRP A 231 -6.88 20.44 6.15
CA TRP A 231 -7.97 19.48 6.25
C TRP A 231 -8.68 19.56 7.60
N LEU A 232 -7.94 19.60 8.70
CA LEU A 232 -8.52 19.50 10.03
C LEU A 232 -9.41 20.71 10.39
N VAL A 233 -9.03 21.92 9.98
CA VAL A 233 -9.82 23.14 10.27
C VAL A 233 -11.18 23.11 9.57
N PRO A 234 -11.28 22.84 8.24
CA PRO A 234 -12.59 22.71 7.59
C PRO A 234 -13.44 21.58 8.20
N VAL A 235 -12.85 20.41 8.48
CA VAL A 235 -13.58 19.29 9.09
C VAL A 235 -14.13 19.66 10.46
N ALA A 236 -13.29 20.22 11.33
CA ALA A 236 -13.72 20.65 12.67
C ALA A 236 -14.79 21.75 12.60
N GLY A 237 -14.60 22.76 11.73
CA GLY A 237 -15.56 23.85 11.56
C GLY A 237 -16.94 23.36 11.13
N VAL A 238 -17.01 22.49 10.12
CA VAL A 238 -18.28 21.94 9.63
C VAL A 238 -18.90 20.96 10.64
N ALA A 239 -18.11 20.11 11.29
CA ALA A 239 -18.62 19.17 12.29
C ALA A 239 -19.25 19.89 13.49
N LEU A 240 -18.58 20.94 13.99
CA LEU A 240 -19.09 21.78 15.07
C LEU A 240 -20.32 22.59 14.66
N ALA A 241 -20.34 23.13 13.44
CA ALA A 241 -21.48 23.90 12.92
C ALA A 241 -22.72 23.01 12.73
N ARG A 242 -22.57 21.75 12.27
CA ARG A 242 -23.68 20.80 12.15
C ARG A 242 -24.18 20.32 13.52
N GLY A 243 -23.30 20.13 14.49
CA GLY A 243 -23.62 19.77 15.87
C GLY A 243 -24.32 18.41 16.06
N THR A 244 -24.44 17.59 15.02
CA THR A 244 -25.08 16.27 15.12
C THR A 244 -24.13 15.23 15.70
N PRO A 245 -24.61 14.23 16.45
CA PRO A 245 -23.78 13.20 17.07
C PRO A 245 -22.85 12.51 16.06
N GLU A 246 -23.33 12.20 14.85
CA GLU A 246 -22.55 11.53 13.78
C GLU A 246 -21.26 12.29 13.44
N TYR A 247 -21.32 13.62 13.25
CA TYR A 247 -20.16 14.44 12.88
C TYR A 247 -19.23 14.73 14.08
N LEU A 248 -19.78 14.85 15.27
CA LEU A 248 -18.98 15.04 16.48
C LEU A 248 -18.22 13.75 16.84
N ASP A 249 -18.83 12.59 16.69
CA ASP A 249 -18.18 11.28 16.87
C ASP A 249 -17.11 11.04 15.80
N TYR A 250 -17.35 11.44 14.56
CA TYR A 250 -16.35 11.43 13.51
C TYR A 250 -15.10 12.24 13.90
N LEU A 251 -15.30 13.48 14.35
CA LEU A 251 -14.21 14.37 14.76
C LEU A 251 -13.45 13.80 15.96
N ARG A 252 -14.18 13.30 16.99
CA ARG A 252 -13.59 12.66 18.17
C ARG A 252 -12.75 11.44 17.77
N ASN A 253 -13.28 10.59 16.92
CA ASN A 253 -12.60 9.37 16.48
C ASN A 253 -11.28 9.69 15.78
N ILE A 254 -11.28 10.64 14.81
CA ILE A 254 -10.07 11.05 14.07
C ILE A 254 -9.02 11.67 14.99
N LEU A 255 -9.40 12.52 15.92
CA LEU A 255 -8.45 13.23 16.78
C LEU A 255 -7.85 12.34 17.88
N PHE A 256 -8.67 11.50 18.49
CA PHE A 256 -8.29 10.79 19.71
C PHE A 256 -8.23 9.27 19.55
N ASP A 257 -9.28 8.63 19.04
CA ASP A 257 -9.38 7.18 19.06
C ASP A 257 -8.38 6.51 18.11
N GLN A 258 -8.20 7.06 16.91
CA GLN A 258 -7.24 6.53 15.92
C GLN A 258 -5.78 6.69 16.37
N THR A 259 -5.47 7.70 17.16
CA THR A 259 -4.11 7.96 17.64
C THR A 259 -3.86 7.23 18.97
N ALA A 260 -4.69 7.48 19.98
CA ALA A 260 -4.50 6.95 21.34
C ALA A 260 -4.63 5.41 21.40
N ARG A 261 -5.67 4.83 20.79
CA ARG A 261 -5.91 3.38 20.84
C ARG A 261 -4.88 2.55 20.09
N ARG A 262 -4.32 3.08 18.99
CA ARG A 262 -3.26 2.38 18.24
C ARG A 262 -1.94 2.35 19.00
N TYR A 263 -1.56 3.45 19.63
CA TYR A 263 -0.34 3.49 20.46
C TYR A 263 -0.50 2.70 21.76
N ALA A 264 -1.71 2.67 22.34
CA ALA A 264 -2.02 1.89 23.54
C ALA A 264 -2.18 0.38 23.29
N GLY A 265 -2.10 -0.07 22.04
CA GLY A 265 -2.18 -1.48 21.73
C GLY A 265 -3.58 -2.09 21.80
N GLN A 266 -4.65 -1.30 21.73
CA GLN A 266 -6.03 -1.80 21.91
C GLN A 266 -6.76 -2.10 20.58
N VAL A 267 -6.16 -1.86 19.42
CA VAL A 267 -6.80 -2.06 18.10
C VAL A 267 -5.86 -2.75 17.12
N GLY A 268 -6.31 -3.88 16.56
CA GLY A 268 -5.68 -4.61 15.47
C GLY A 268 -4.85 -5.83 15.89
N GLY A 269 -5.19 -7.03 15.42
CA GLY A 269 -4.67 -8.34 15.78
C GLY A 269 -3.19 -8.66 15.45
N HIS A 270 -2.30 -7.66 15.45
CA HIS A 270 -0.87 -7.83 15.13
C HIS A 270 0.06 -7.72 16.35
N TYR A 271 -0.44 -8.10 17.52
CA TYR A 271 0.30 -8.09 18.79
C TYR A 271 1.19 -9.33 18.96
N GLY A 272 2.19 -9.22 19.83
CA GLY A 272 3.06 -10.34 20.19
C GLY A 272 4.28 -10.53 19.29
N LYS A 273 4.49 -9.68 18.27
CA LYS A 273 5.72 -9.77 17.44
C LYS A 273 6.92 -9.20 18.19
N GLY A 274 7.97 -10.03 18.31
CA GLY A 274 9.20 -9.69 19.04
C GLY A 274 9.93 -8.47 18.45
N TRP A 275 10.90 -7.94 19.21
CA TRP A 275 11.75 -6.82 18.79
C TRP A 275 12.57 -7.10 17.51
N TRP A 276 12.89 -8.35 17.23
CA TRP A 276 13.63 -8.83 16.05
C TRP A 276 12.80 -8.89 14.75
N TYR A 277 11.48 -8.65 14.82
CA TYR A 277 10.54 -8.81 13.73
C TYR A 277 10.98 -8.15 12.41
N PHE A 278 11.53 -6.95 12.48
CA PHE A 278 11.95 -6.23 11.27
C PHE A 278 13.28 -6.72 10.68
N GLY A 279 14.07 -7.55 11.37
CA GLY A 279 15.30 -8.11 10.84
C GLY A 279 15.08 -8.92 9.55
N PRO A 280 14.29 -10.01 9.59
CA PRO A 280 13.90 -10.76 8.37
C PRO A 280 13.19 -9.89 7.32
N VAL A 281 12.35 -8.94 7.74
CA VAL A 281 11.67 -8.02 6.82
C VAL A 281 12.67 -7.21 6.01
N LEU A 282 13.67 -6.61 6.65
CA LEU A 282 14.70 -5.82 5.95
C LEU A 282 15.54 -6.69 5.01
N LEU A 283 15.78 -7.95 5.35
CA LEU A 283 16.55 -8.86 4.51
C LEU A 283 15.77 -9.33 3.29
N LEU A 284 14.52 -9.78 3.49
CA LEU A 284 13.72 -10.42 2.45
C LEU A 284 12.96 -9.41 1.60
N HIS A 285 12.33 -8.43 2.22
CA HIS A 285 11.47 -7.49 1.51
C HIS A 285 12.25 -6.36 0.82
N PHE A 286 13.45 -6.03 1.31
CA PHE A 286 14.36 -5.08 0.63
C PHE A 286 15.33 -5.78 -0.34
N PHE A 287 15.18 -7.11 -0.51
CA PHE A 287 15.92 -7.83 -1.54
C PHE A 287 15.58 -7.28 -2.95
N PRO A 288 16.56 -7.11 -3.86
CA PRO A 288 17.98 -7.48 -3.78
C PRO A 288 18.91 -6.42 -3.17
N LEU A 289 18.41 -5.23 -2.76
CA LEU A 289 19.24 -4.19 -2.13
C LEU A 289 19.94 -4.73 -0.87
N SER A 290 19.30 -5.63 -0.13
CA SER A 290 19.84 -6.27 1.08
C SER A 290 21.14 -7.06 0.83
N LEU A 291 21.44 -7.49 -0.39
CA LEU A 291 22.73 -8.10 -0.73
C LEU A 291 23.92 -7.18 -0.45
N ALA A 292 23.70 -5.86 -0.44
CA ALA A 292 24.75 -4.89 -0.14
C ALA A 292 25.02 -4.71 1.36
N TYR A 293 24.18 -5.22 2.28
CA TYR A 293 24.27 -4.91 3.71
C TYR A 293 25.61 -5.30 4.34
N GLY A 294 26.14 -6.49 4.02
CA GLY A 294 27.46 -6.90 4.54
C GLY A 294 28.61 -5.98 4.13
N ALA A 295 28.54 -5.43 2.91
CA ALA A 295 29.51 -4.43 2.44
C ALA A 295 29.24 -3.05 3.06
N ALA A 296 27.95 -2.70 3.22
CA ALA A 296 27.51 -1.41 3.77
C ALA A 296 27.90 -1.22 5.23
N VAL A 297 27.91 -2.28 6.05
CA VAL A 297 28.34 -2.20 7.45
C VAL A 297 29.80 -1.71 7.53
N ARG A 298 30.69 -2.23 6.66
CA ARG A 298 32.10 -1.79 6.60
C ARG A 298 32.23 -0.34 6.17
N ASP A 299 31.47 0.08 5.17
CA ASP A 299 31.49 1.46 4.67
C ASP A 299 30.88 2.43 5.69
N ALA A 300 29.84 2.01 6.40
CA ALA A 300 29.25 2.80 7.49
C ALA A 300 30.25 2.99 8.64
N ALA A 301 30.99 1.94 9.02
CA ALA A 301 32.04 2.04 10.03
C ALA A 301 33.17 2.98 9.57
N ALA A 302 33.63 2.87 8.32
CA ALA A 302 34.63 3.78 7.76
C ALA A 302 34.12 5.24 7.73
N GLY A 303 32.85 5.47 7.31
CA GLY A 303 32.23 6.78 7.33
C GLY A 303 32.08 7.37 8.73
N TRP A 304 31.79 6.52 9.73
CA TRP A 304 31.75 6.92 11.14
C TRP A 304 33.14 7.38 11.63
N HIS A 305 34.20 6.64 11.38
CA HIS A 305 35.57 7.02 11.72
C HIS A 305 36.01 8.30 10.98
N ALA A 306 35.59 8.44 9.73
CA ALA A 306 35.83 9.64 8.94
C ALA A 306 34.97 10.84 9.37
N ARG A 307 33.98 10.66 10.28
CA ARG A 307 33.00 11.67 10.69
C ARG A 307 32.19 12.27 9.53
N ASP A 308 31.77 11.42 8.58
CA ASP A 308 30.90 11.86 7.46
C ASP A 308 29.48 12.06 7.96
N GLY A 309 29.09 13.32 8.12
CA GLY A 309 27.78 13.73 8.60
C GLY A 309 26.64 13.35 7.65
N ARG A 310 26.91 13.17 6.35
CA ARG A 310 25.88 12.76 5.37
C ARG A 310 25.40 11.34 5.67
N LEU A 311 26.34 10.41 5.89
CA LEU A 311 26.03 9.04 6.28
C LEU A 311 25.38 8.98 7.67
N ALA A 312 25.89 9.77 8.63
CA ALA A 312 25.33 9.83 9.97
C ALA A 312 23.87 10.28 9.98
N VAL A 313 23.50 11.29 9.19
CA VAL A 313 22.13 11.79 9.12
C VAL A 313 21.21 10.77 8.46
N LEU A 314 21.60 10.17 7.34
CA LEU A 314 20.78 9.22 6.60
C LEU A 314 20.59 7.91 7.37
N LEU A 315 21.68 7.30 7.86
CA LEU A 315 21.62 6.04 8.61
C LEU A 315 21.02 6.24 10.00
N GLY A 316 21.33 7.38 10.66
CA GLY A 316 20.75 7.74 11.94
C GLY A 316 19.22 7.92 11.84
N TRP A 317 18.73 8.54 10.78
CA TRP A 317 17.29 8.61 10.52
C TRP A 317 16.69 7.20 10.30
N CYS A 318 17.30 6.36 9.47
CA CYS A 318 16.87 4.98 9.27
C CYS A 318 16.80 4.21 10.60
N ALA A 319 17.82 4.36 11.46
CA ALA A 319 17.85 3.72 12.78
C ALA A 319 16.71 4.22 13.68
N LEU A 320 16.42 5.53 13.69
CA LEU A 320 15.31 6.11 14.46
C LEU A 320 13.94 5.63 13.97
N VAL A 321 13.73 5.52 12.66
CA VAL A 321 12.49 4.97 12.08
C VAL A 321 12.32 3.50 12.46
N LEU A 322 13.40 2.72 12.37
CA LEU A 322 13.38 1.31 12.78
C LEU A 322 13.08 1.17 14.27
N LEU A 323 13.72 1.98 15.12
CA LEU A 323 13.46 2.02 16.56
C LEU A 323 12.01 2.38 16.85
N PHE A 324 11.49 3.42 16.21
CA PHE A 324 10.11 3.89 16.38
C PHE A 324 9.09 2.75 16.13
N PHE A 325 9.22 2.03 15.01
CA PHE A 325 8.31 0.94 14.71
C PHE A 325 8.59 -0.34 15.50
N THR A 326 9.83 -0.55 15.97
CA THR A 326 10.17 -1.67 16.85
C THR A 326 9.53 -1.51 18.23
N LEU A 327 9.43 -0.28 18.73
CA LEU A 327 8.78 0.05 20.00
C LEU A 327 7.24 0.06 19.90
N ALA A 328 6.69 0.18 18.69
CA ALA A 328 5.25 0.14 18.50
C ALA A 328 4.67 -1.24 18.86
N ALA A 329 3.51 -1.26 19.52
CA ALA A 329 2.84 -2.48 19.93
C ALA A 329 2.41 -3.35 18.73
N GLY A 330 1.78 -2.74 17.72
CA GLY A 330 1.42 -3.42 16.46
C GLY A 330 2.53 -3.30 15.42
N LYS A 331 2.94 -4.41 14.79
CA LYS A 331 4.00 -4.44 13.78
C LYS A 331 3.50 -5.07 12.47
N ARG A 332 3.68 -4.34 11.36
CA ARG A 332 3.42 -4.85 9.99
C ARG A 332 4.67 -4.61 9.14
N GLU A 333 4.91 -5.49 8.17
CA GLU A 333 6.09 -5.44 7.29
C GLU A 333 6.20 -4.08 6.58
N VAL A 334 5.09 -3.54 6.16
CA VAL A 334 4.99 -2.30 5.39
C VAL A 334 5.40 -1.05 6.17
N TYR A 335 5.47 -1.10 7.50
CA TYR A 335 5.81 0.08 8.31
C TYR A 335 7.24 0.59 8.05
N VAL A 336 8.16 -0.29 7.67
CA VAL A 336 9.54 0.10 7.34
C VAL A 336 9.73 0.49 5.86
N LEU A 337 8.68 0.41 5.02
CA LEU A 337 8.77 0.80 3.61
C LEU A 337 9.26 2.24 3.39
N PRO A 338 8.83 3.27 4.18
CA PRO A 338 9.35 4.63 4.03
C PRO A 338 10.86 4.78 4.27
N MET A 339 11.47 3.81 4.96
CA MET A 339 12.93 3.80 5.19
C MET A 339 13.72 3.42 3.94
N LEU A 340 13.15 2.60 3.05
CA LEU A 340 13.83 2.05 1.87
C LEU A 340 14.47 3.12 0.96
N PRO A 341 13.79 4.23 0.60
CA PRO A 341 14.35 5.28 -0.25
C PRO A 341 15.62 5.92 0.34
N MET A 342 15.57 6.33 1.60
CA MET A 342 16.71 6.98 2.26
C MET A 342 17.84 6.00 2.57
N LEU A 343 17.52 4.74 2.87
CA LEU A 343 18.51 3.67 3.01
C LEU A 343 19.26 3.45 1.68
N ALA A 344 18.53 3.40 0.56
CA ALA A 344 19.16 3.27 -0.77
C ALA A 344 20.10 4.47 -1.09
N VAL A 345 19.71 5.69 -0.71
CA VAL A 345 20.58 6.88 -0.84
C VAL A 345 21.84 6.72 0.02
N ALA A 346 21.71 6.25 1.27
CA ALA A 346 22.85 6.02 2.15
C ALA A 346 23.79 4.90 1.63
N LEU A 347 23.21 3.85 1.03
CA LEU A 347 23.95 2.73 0.45
C LEU A 347 24.54 3.01 -0.94
N ALA A 348 24.21 4.13 -1.57
CA ALA A 348 24.64 4.43 -2.95
C ALA A 348 26.17 4.37 -3.16
N PRO A 349 27.04 4.87 -2.26
CA PRO A 349 28.49 4.69 -2.37
C PRO A 349 28.92 3.22 -2.32
N THR A 350 28.30 2.43 -1.44
CA THR A 350 28.55 0.98 -1.34
C THR A 350 28.17 0.28 -2.64
N LEU A 351 26.97 0.57 -3.17
CA LEU A 351 26.49 -0.01 -4.43
C LEU A 351 27.48 0.30 -5.58
N LEU A 352 27.96 1.53 -5.65
CA LEU A 352 28.95 1.95 -6.66
C LEU A 352 30.25 1.16 -6.52
N ARG A 353 30.73 0.91 -5.29
CA ARG A 353 31.95 0.16 -5.03
C ARG A 353 31.83 -1.33 -5.38
N ILE A 354 30.66 -1.94 -5.09
CA ILE A 354 30.47 -3.39 -5.29
C ILE A 354 29.85 -3.76 -6.63
N GLU A 355 29.39 -2.81 -7.46
CA GLU A 355 28.65 -3.10 -8.70
C GLU A 355 29.42 -4.06 -9.64
N GLN A 356 30.76 -3.99 -9.64
CA GLN A 356 31.64 -4.84 -10.44
C GLN A 356 32.20 -6.05 -9.66
N ALA A 357 31.83 -6.24 -8.40
CA ALA A 357 32.35 -7.33 -7.58
C ALA A 357 31.94 -8.70 -8.14
N ALA A 358 32.89 -9.59 -8.28
CA ALA A 358 32.66 -10.93 -8.85
C ALA A 358 31.68 -11.75 -8.01
N TRP A 359 31.78 -11.64 -6.68
CA TRP A 359 30.87 -12.33 -5.77
C TRP A 359 29.43 -11.89 -5.96
N LEU A 360 29.16 -10.56 -6.08
CA LEU A 360 27.80 -10.04 -6.27
C LEU A 360 27.22 -10.53 -7.60
N ARG A 361 27.99 -10.47 -8.69
CA ARG A 361 27.55 -10.94 -10.00
C ARG A 361 27.24 -12.44 -10.01
N ARG A 362 28.10 -13.26 -9.37
CA ARG A 362 27.86 -14.73 -9.27
C ARG A 362 26.65 -15.05 -8.39
N THR A 363 26.52 -14.43 -7.23
CA THR A 363 25.37 -14.61 -6.35
C THR A 363 24.07 -14.16 -7.02
N ALA A 364 24.05 -13.00 -7.68
CA ALA A 364 22.88 -12.53 -8.41
C ALA A 364 22.48 -13.46 -9.56
N LEU A 365 23.45 -14.02 -10.30
CA LEU A 365 23.16 -15.01 -11.33
C LEU A 365 22.59 -16.30 -10.74
N ALA A 366 23.20 -16.81 -9.67
CA ALA A 366 22.71 -18.03 -9.00
C ALA A 366 21.28 -17.85 -8.49
N LEU A 367 20.98 -16.69 -7.91
CA LEU A 367 19.63 -16.34 -7.45
C LEU A 367 18.64 -16.22 -8.62
N ALA A 368 19.04 -15.61 -9.76
CA ALA A 368 18.18 -15.54 -10.95
C ALA A 368 17.84 -16.96 -11.46
N VAL A 369 18.82 -17.85 -11.53
CA VAL A 369 18.60 -19.25 -11.91
C VAL A 369 17.70 -19.96 -10.89
N ALA A 370 17.97 -19.79 -9.60
CA ALA A 370 17.19 -20.42 -8.51
C ALA A 370 15.72 -19.98 -8.53
N PHE A 371 15.46 -18.68 -8.67
CA PHE A 371 14.09 -18.15 -8.81
C PHE A 371 13.42 -18.66 -10.09
N GLY A 372 14.14 -18.66 -11.22
CA GLY A 372 13.62 -19.19 -12.47
C GLY A 372 13.21 -20.67 -12.37
N LEU A 373 14.11 -21.53 -11.88
CA LEU A 373 13.83 -22.94 -11.67
C LEU A 373 12.71 -23.14 -10.64
N GLY A 374 12.70 -22.40 -9.54
CA GLY A 374 11.68 -22.47 -8.50
C GLY A 374 10.28 -22.15 -9.04
N LEU A 375 10.13 -21.08 -9.84
CA LEU A 375 8.84 -20.71 -10.44
C LEU A 375 8.38 -21.74 -11.47
N VAL A 376 9.28 -22.26 -12.31
CA VAL A 376 8.94 -23.33 -13.28
C VAL A 376 8.53 -24.60 -12.55
N ALA A 377 9.29 -25.02 -11.53
CA ALA A 377 8.98 -26.19 -10.74
C ALA A 377 7.64 -26.06 -9.99
N LEU A 378 7.37 -24.88 -9.40
CA LEU A 378 6.09 -24.56 -8.76
C LEU A 378 4.93 -24.69 -9.74
N ALA A 379 5.07 -24.11 -10.92
CA ALA A 379 4.05 -24.19 -11.97
C ALA A 379 3.84 -25.63 -12.45
N ALA A 380 4.91 -26.37 -12.70
CA ALA A 380 4.85 -27.77 -13.10
C ALA A 380 4.17 -28.65 -12.04
N TRP A 381 4.49 -28.43 -10.75
CA TRP A 381 3.85 -29.14 -9.65
C TRP A 381 2.35 -28.81 -9.54
N ALA A 382 1.99 -27.54 -9.63
CA ALA A 382 0.59 -27.14 -9.62
C ALA A 382 -0.21 -27.74 -10.79
N LEU A 383 0.37 -27.72 -12.01
CA LEU A 383 -0.27 -28.28 -13.21
C LEU A 383 -0.31 -29.81 -13.24
N SER A 384 0.51 -30.49 -12.45
CA SER A 384 0.50 -31.97 -12.37
C SER A 384 -0.74 -32.54 -11.67
N GLY A 385 -1.56 -31.71 -11.01
CA GLY A 385 -2.72 -32.14 -10.21
C GLY A 385 -2.36 -32.87 -8.90
N ARG A 386 -1.07 -32.95 -8.54
CA ARG A 386 -0.61 -33.69 -7.33
C ARG A 386 -0.61 -32.82 -6.07
N TRP A 387 -0.94 -31.52 -6.18
CA TRP A 387 -0.95 -30.58 -5.06
C TRP A 387 -2.32 -30.56 -4.38
N ALA A 388 -2.57 -31.52 -3.46
CA ALA A 388 -3.87 -31.68 -2.80
C ALA A 388 -4.38 -30.42 -2.10
N ARG A 389 -3.49 -29.69 -1.38
CA ARG A 389 -3.88 -28.43 -0.72
C ARG A 389 -4.34 -27.36 -1.70
N LEU A 390 -3.72 -27.28 -2.89
CA LEU A 390 -4.17 -26.37 -3.93
C LEU A 390 -5.59 -26.71 -4.39
N GLN A 391 -5.89 -27.98 -4.57
CA GLN A 391 -7.24 -28.45 -4.97
C GLN A 391 -8.28 -28.07 -3.92
N THR A 392 -7.98 -28.22 -2.62
CA THR A 392 -8.87 -27.78 -1.53
C THR A 392 -9.13 -26.29 -1.59
N VAL A 393 -8.07 -25.47 -1.71
CA VAL A 393 -8.20 -24.00 -1.82
C VAL A 393 -8.98 -23.58 -3.06
N MET A 394 -8.86 -24.32 -4.16
CA MET A 394 -9.64 -24.09 -5.38
C MET A 394 -11.13 -24.31 -5.13
N LEU A 395 -11.49 -25.46 -4.56
CA LEU A 395 -12.88 -25.76 -4.24
C LEU A 395 -13.49 -24.72 -3.29
N GLU A 396 -12.75 -24.33 -2.25
CA GLU A 396 -13.18 -23.28 -1.33
C GLU A 396 -13.40 -21.92 -2.00
N ARG A 397 -12.71 -21.64 -3.11
CA ARG A 397 -12.84 -20.40 -3.87
C ARG A 397 -13.77 -20.48 -5.07
N GLY A 398 -14.39 -21.64 -5.31
CA GLY A 398 -15.23 -21.87 -6.47
C GLY A 398 -14.48 -21.86 -7.80
N LEU A 399 -13.16 -22.16 -7.77
CA LEU A 399 -12.31 -22.17 -8.96
C LEU A 399 -12.29 -23.57 -9.60
N HIS A 400 -12.36 -23.59 -10.93
CA HIS A 400 -12.18 -24.82 -11.71
C HIS A 400 -10.73 -24.99 -12.19
N ALA A 401 -10.32 -26.23 -12.48
CA ALA A 401 -8.96 -26.53 -12.93
C ALA A 401 -8.55 -25.74 -14.18
N ASP A 402 -9.50 -25.49 -15.07
CA ASP A 402 -9.28 -24.76 -16.31
C ASP A 402 -8.96 -23.28 -16.07
N GLU A 403 -9.43 -22.68 -14.98
CA GLU A 403 -9.15 -21.28 -14.63
C GLU A 403 -7.75 -21.11 -14.02
N LEU A 404 -7.24 -22.14 -13.34
CA LEU A 404 -5.89 -22.11 -12.76
C LEU A 404 -4.79 -22.38 -13.77
N ARG A 405 -5.05 -23.18 -14.78
CA ARG A 405 -4.05 -23.53 -15.80
C ARG A 405 -3.39 -22.30 -16.43
N PRO A 406 -4.13 -21.29 -16.90
CA PRO A 406 -3.53 -20.07 -17.42
C PRO A 406 -2.68 -19.32 -16.38
N ILE A 407 -3.09 -19.27 -15.10
CA ILE A 407 -2.34 -18.61 -14.03
C ILE A 407 -0.95 -19.24 -13.88
N PHE A 408 -0.90 -20.58 -13.78
CA PHE A 408 0.38 -21.27 -13.62
C PHE A 408 1.23 -21.30 -14.89
N LEU A 409 0.66 -21.21 -16.08
CA LEU A 409 1.42 -20.98 -17.30
C LEU A 409 2.11 -19.62 -17.29
N TRP A 410 1.47 -18.56 -16.77
CA TRP A 410 2.11 -17.26 -16.58
C TRP A 410 3.19 -17.30 -15.50
N VAL A 411 3.00 -18.05 -14.41
CA VAL A 411 4.06 -18.29 -13.41
C VAL A 411 5.26 -18.97 -14.04
N ALA A 412 5.03 -19.99 -14.89
CA ALA A 412 6.11 -20.64 -15.65
C ALA A 412 6.80 -19.68 -16.61
N ALA A 413 6.05 -18.80 -17.29
CA ALA A 413 6.61 -17.76 -18.18
C ALA A 413 7.51 -16.79 -17.41
N ALA A 414 7.12 -16.38 -16.20
CA ALA A 414 7.97 -15.57 -15.32
C ALA A 414 9.28 -16.30 -14.97
N GLY A 415 9.19 -17.59 -14.62
CA GLY A 415 10.37 -18.44 -14.37
C GLY A 415 11.26 -18.56 -15.61
N ALA A 416 10.68 -18.81 -16.79
CA ALA A 416 11.41 -18.86 -18.06
C ALA A 416 12.11 -17.54 -18.38
N ALA A 417 11.48 -16.40 -18.06
CA ALA A 417 12.10 -15.07 -18.25
C ALA A 417 13.36 -14.89 -17.39
N PHE A 418 13.36 -15.36 -16.12
CA PHE A 418 14.55 -15.39 -15.27
C PHE A 418 15.66 -16.26 -15.88
N LEU A 419 15.33 -17.46 -16.35
CA LEU A 419 16.30 -18.39 -16.94
C LEU A 419 16.87 -17.83 -18.25
N LEU A 420 16.03 -17.21 -19.09
CA LEU A 420 16.47 -16.56 -20.32
C LEU A 420 17.41 -15.39 -20.01
N ALA A 421 17.05 -14.54 -19.04
CA ALA A 421 17.90 -13.44 -18.60
C ALA A 421 19.25 -13.95 -18.06
N ALA A 422 19.25 -15.05 -17.32
CA ALA A 422 20.47 -15.70 -16.83
C ALA A 422 21.34 -16.25 -17.96
N ALA A 423 20.74 -16.90 -18.95
CA ALA A 423 21.44 -17.45 -20.14
C ALA A 423 22.07 -16.35 -21.00
N VAL A 424 21.34 -15.24 -21.22
CA VAL A 424 21.81 -14.10 -22.03
C VAL A 424 22.91 -13.32 -21.29
N CYS A 425 22.68 -12.98 -20.02
CA CYS A 425 23.60 -12.13 -19.26
C CYS A 425 24.85 -12.86 -18.78
N ARG A 426 24.76 -14.16 -18.53
CA ARG A 426 25.84 -15.02 -18.04
C ARG A 426 26.52 -14.43 -16.78
N ALA A 427 27.64 -15.01 -16.33
CA ALA A 427 28.33 -14.59 -15.11
C ALA A 427 28.88 -13.15 -15.12
N ARG A 428 29.18 -12.60 -16.29
CA ARG A 428 29.72 -11.23 -16.41
C ARG A 428 28.68 -10.16 -16.06
N ARG A 429 27.39 -10.44 -16.31
CA ARG A 429 26.25 -9.52 -16.10
C ARG A 429 25.19 -10.11 -15.18
N GLY A 430 25.55 -10.92 -14.17
CA GLY A 430 24.61 -11.61 -13.30
C GLY A 430 23.64 -10.69 -12.55
N VAL A 431 24.08 -9.49 -12.15
CA VAL A 431 23.18 -8.48 -11.54
C VAL A 431 22.07 -8.07 -12.53
N HIS A 432 22.42 -7.85 -13.80
CA HIS A 432 21.42 -7.52 -14.83
C HIS A 432 20.45 -8.68 -15.07
N ALA A 433 20.91 -9.95 -14.98
CA ALA A 433 20.05 -11.12 -15.08
C ALA A 433 18.99 -11.12 -13.98
N LEU A 434 19.39 -10.88 -12.73
CA LEU A 434 18.49 -10.82 -11.59
C LEU A 434 17.48 -9.66 -11.72
N LEU A 435 17.96 -8.46 -12.06
CA LEU A 435 17.11 -7.27 -12.23
C LEU A 435 16.11 -7.42 -13.38
N ALA A 436 16.54 -7.97 -14.51
CA ALA A 436 15.66 -8.26 -15.66
C ALA A 436 14.61 -9.32 -15.32
N GLY A 437 15.00 -10.37 -14.59
CA GLY A 437 14.08 -11.40 -14.09
C GLY A 437 13.03 -10.83 -13.14
N LEU A 438 13.43 -9.97 -12.19
CA LEU A 438 12.51 -9.29 -11.27
C LEU A 438 11.55 -8.35 -12.00
N ALA A 439 12.06 -7.58 -12.97
CA ALA A 439 11.22 -6.73 -13.80
C ALA A 439 10.18 -7.55 -14.60
N ALA A 440 10.62 -8.63 -15.24
CA ALA A 440 9.74 -9.54 -15.96
C ALA A 440 8.70 -10.18 -15.03
N PHE A 441 9.10 -10.58 -13.82
CA PHE A 441 8.18 -11.12 -12.80
C PHE A 441 7.04 -10.14 -12.50
N TRP A 442 7.34 -8.87 -12.21
CA TRP A 442 6.31 -7.88 -11.91
C TRP A 442 5.44 -7.52 -13.12
N ILE A 443 6.00 -7.52 -14.34
CA ILE A 443 5.22 -7.32 -15.56
C ILE A 443 4.27 -8.50 -15.78
N VAL A 444 4.79 -9.72 -15.70
CA VAL A 444 4.00 -10.96 -15.86
C VAL A 444 2.92 -11.07 -14.78
N TRP A 445 3.25 -10.73 -13.54
CA TRP A 445 2.27 -10.63 -12.47
C TRP A 445 1.11 -9.70 -12.86
N GLY A 446 1.43 -8.48 -13.32
CA GLY A 446 0.42 -7.46 -13.65
C GLY A 446 -0.45 -7.82 -14.85
N VAL A 447 0.13 -8.31 -15.94
CA VAL A 447 -0.62 -8.58 -17.21
C VAL A 447 -1.11 -10.02 -17.33
N GLY A 448 -0.48 -10.94 -16.63
CA GLY A 448 -0.76 -12.38 -16.75
C GLY A 448 -1.53 -12.95 -15.57
N VAL A 449 -0.96 -12.88 -14.38
CA VAL A 449 -1.48 -13.56 -13.19
C VAL A 449 -2.67 -12.80 -12.59
N ALA A 450 -2.50 -11.51 -12.30
CA ALA A 450 -3.50 -10.72 -11.59
C ALA A 450 -4.85 -10.63 -12.33
N PRO A 451 -4.91 -10.37 -13.66
CA PRO A 451 -6.21 -10.33 -14.35
C PRO A 451 -6.97 -11.67 -14.31
N ARG A 452 -6.24 -12.79 -14.33
CA ARG A 452 -6.86 -14.13 -14.30
C ARG A 452 -7.30 -14.56 -12.91
N ALA A 453 -6.63 -14.06 -11.87
CA ALA A 453 -7.06 -14.26 -10.49
C ALA A 453 -8.21 -13.33 -10.08
N ASN A 454 -8.56 -12.34 -10.89
CA ASN A 454 -9.48 -11.26 -10.53
C ASN A 454 -10.87 -11.77 -10.13
N ALA A 455 -11.47 -12.66 -10.92
CA ALA A 455 -12.80 -13.21 -10.67
C ALA A 455 -12.90 -13.90 -9.30
N SER A 456 -11.87 -14.68 -8.92
CA SER A 456 -11.85 -15.43 -7.64
C SER A 456 -11.58 -14.56 -6.40
N VAL A 457 -11.12 -13.32 -6.59
CA VAL A 457 -10.73 -12.42 -5.50
C VAL A 457 -11.74 -11.30 -5.31
N THR A 458 -12.43 -10.88 -6.38
CA THR A 458 -13.41 -9.79 -6.32
C THR A 458 -14.84 -10.29 -6.18
N SER A 459 -15.78 -9.39 -5.86
CA SER A 459 -17.20 -9.71 -5.78
C SER A 459 -17.98 -9.40 -7.08
N ALA A 460 -17.29 -9.08 -8.17
CA ALA A 460 -17.96 -8.61 -9.39
C ALA A 460 -19.00 -9.62 -9.92
N GLU A 461 -18.64 -10.90 -10.00
CA GLU A 461 -19.53 -11.94 -10.54
C GLU A 461 -20.76 -12.18 -9.68
N VAL A 462 -20.60 -12.25 -8.35
CA VAL A 462 -21.76 -12.44 -7.45
C VAL A 462 -22.65 -11.21 -7.41
N MET A 463 -22.12 -10.01 -7.62
CA MET A 463 -22.90 -8.78 -7.72
C MET A 463 -23.70 -8.71 -9.03
N LEU A 464 -23.11 -9.13 -10.15
CA LEU A 464 -23.81 -9.28 -11.43
C LEU A 464 -24.90 -10.38 -11.38
N ALA A 465 -24.64 -11.46 -10.65
CA ALA A 465 -25.64 -12.50 -10.43
C ALA A 465 -26.80 -11.99 -9.57
N ALA A 466 -26.52 -11.26 -8.49
CA ALA A 466 -27.53 -10.64 -7.65
C ALA A 466 -28.40 -9.64 -8.44
N ASP A 467 -27.77 -8.85 -9.31
CA ASP A 467 -28.48 -7.91 -10.19
C ASP A 467 -29.46 -8.61 -11.14
N ARG A 468 -29.02 -9.72 -11.76
CA ARG A 468 -29.88 -10.53 -12.65
C ARG A 468 -31.02 -11.20 -11.89
N ILE A 469 -30.79 -11.71 -10.67
CA ILE A 469 -31.81 -12.35 -9.84
C ILE A 469 -32.87 -11.34 -9.41
N ALA A 470 -32.47 -10.14 -9.02
CA ALA A 470 -33.38 -9.07 -8.61
C ALA A 470 -34.26 -8.57 -9.77
N GLY A 471 -33.73 -8.63 -11.01
CA GLY A 471 -34.41 -8.05 -12.17
C GLY A 471 -34.36 -6.51 -12.20
N PRO A 472 -34.94 -5.87 -13.24
CA PRO A 472 -34.80 -4.43 -13.46
C PRO A 472 -35.42 -3.58 -12.33
N ASP A 473 -36.55 -4.00 -11.79
CA ASP A 473 -37.34 -3.26 -10.80
C ASP A 473 -37.04 -3.69 -9.33
N GLY A 474 -36.19 -4.71 -9.15
CA GLY A 474 -35.89 -5.23 -7.82
C GLY A 474 -34.93 -4.31 -7.04
N GLU A 475 -35.25 -4.09 -5.77
CA GLU A 475 -34.36 -3.38 -4.82
C GLU A 475 -33.58 -4.38 -3.97
N ILE A 476 -32.31 -4.11 -3.73
CA ILE A 476 -31.44 -5.01 -2.96
C ILE A 476 -30.90 -4.30 -1.72
N VAL A 477 -31.06 -4.94 -0.55
CA VAL A 477 -30.37 -4.57 0.69
C VAL A 477 -29.31 -5.61 1.03
N MET A 478 -28.18 -5.16 1.54
CA MET A 478 -27.09 -6.04 1.96
C MET A 478 -27.04 -6.22 3.47
N VAL A 479 -26.76 -7.46 3.89
CA VAL A 479 -26.48 -7.82 5.30
C VAL A 479 -25.12 -8.48 5.38
N ALA A 480 -24.33 -8.11 6.38
CA ALA A 480 -22.95 -8.60 6.60
C ALA A 480 -22.04 -8.38 5.37
N TRP A 481 -22.16 -7.22 4.76
CA TRP A 481 -21.45 -6.85 3.53
C TRP A 481 -19.97 -6.48 3.75
N LYS A 482 -19.20 -6.49 2.68
CA LYS A 482 -17.84 -5.97 2.60
C LYS A 482 -17.78 -4.89 1.51
N GLU A 483 -16.79 -4.02 1.58
CA GLU A 483 -16.65 -2.86 0.70
C GLU A 483 -16.67 -3.23 -0.80
N GLN A 484 -16.08 -4.39 -1.13
CA GLN A 484 -16.06 -4.89 -2.51
C GLN A 484 -17.46 -5.18 -3.09
N ASN A 485 -18.43 -5.50 -2.24
CA ASN A 485 -19.79 -5.76 -2.69
C ASN A 485 -20.46 -4.45 -3.18
N LEU A 486 -20.42 -3.39 -2.35
CA LEU A 486 -20.96 -2.09 -2.74
C LEU A 486 -20.19 -1.48 -3.92
N LEU A 487 -18.86 -1.64 -3.93
CA LEU A 487 -18.02 -1.11 -5.00
C LEU A 487 -18.34 -1.73 -6.37
N MET A 488 -18.58 -3.06 -6.41
CA MET A 488 -18.76 -3.84 -7.64
C MET A 488 -20.22 -3.95 -8.07
N SER A 489 -21.15 -3.37 -7.32
CA SER A 489 -22.58 -3.40 -7.69
C SER A 489 -22.84 -2.55 -8.92
N PRO A 490 -23.59 -3.09 -9.93
CA PRO A 490 -24.03 -2.33 -11.10
C PRO A 490 -25.15 -1.34 -10.78
N ARG A 491 -25.85 -1.51 -9.65
CA ARG A 491 -26.93 -0.65 -9.17
C ARG A 491 -26.68 -0.14 -7.75
N PRO A 492 -27.36 0.93 -7.33
CA PRO A 492 -27.35 1.33 -5.92
C PRO A 492 -27.86 0.21 -5.03
N LEU A 493 -27.18 -0.01 -3.91
CA LEU A 493 -27.58 -0.97 -2.88
C LEU A 493 -27.92 -0.23 -1.60
N LYS A 494 -28.90 -0.76 -0.86
CA LYS A 494 -29.18 -0.29 0.48
C LYS A 494 -28.30 -1.05 1.47
N ASP A 495 -27.79 -0.35 2.48
CA ASP A 495 -27.09 -0.94 3.61
C ASP A 495 -27.57 -0.30 4.91
N PHE A 496 -27.32 -0.98 6.04
CA PHE A 496 -27.67 -0.51 7.38
C PHE A 496 -26.43 -0.28 8.25
N GLY A 497 -25.35 0.18 7.62
CA GLY A 497 -24.10 0.51 8.28
C GLY A 497 -23.14 -0.67 8.40
N PHE A 498 -21.87 -0.40 8.14
CA PHE A 498 -20.80 -1.41 8.19
C PHE A 498 -20.46 -1.84 9.62
N ARG A 499 -20.57 -0.91 10.58
CA ARG A 499 -20.21 -1.14 11.99
C ARG A 499 -21.30 -1.82 12.80
N ASN A 500 -22.53 -1.82 12.29
CA ASN A 500 -23.65 -2.49 12.94
C ASN A 500 -23.48 -4.00 12.88
N GLU A 501 -23.85 -4.69 13.97
CA GLU A 501 -23.83 -6.14 14.02
C GLU A 501 -24.72 -6.75 12.92
N PRO A 502 -24.32 -7.87 12.30
CA PRO A 502 -25.13 -8.55 11.30
C PRO A 502 -26.56 -8.85 11.75
N ALA A 503 -26.77 -9.11 13.04
CA ALA A 503 -28.09 -9.32 13.61
C ALA A 503 -28.97 -8.06 13.49
N GLU A 504 -28.43 -6.89 13.84
CA GLU A 504 -29.15 -5.62 13.70
C GLU A 504 -29.39 -5.25 12.25
N GLN A 505 -28.37 -5.45 11.38
CA GLN A 505 -28.53 -5.25 9.93
C GLN A 505 -29.66 -6.13 9.38
N PHE A 506 -29.73 -7.40 9.81
CA PHE A 506 -30.76 -8.34 9.38
C PHE A 506 -32.15 -7.96 9.85
N GLU A 507 -32.34 -7.58 11.11
CA GLU A 507 -33.62 -7.11 11.64
C GLU A 507 -34.16 -5.91 10.85
N ARG A 508 -33.30 -4.92 10.59
CA ARG A 508 -33.65 -3.75 9.78
C ARG A 508 -33.95 -4.13 8.32
N ALA A 509 -33.20 -5.07 7.75
CA ALA A 509 -33.42 -5.57 6.40
C ALA A 509 -34.76 -6.30 6.29
N VAL A 510 -35.14 -7.14 7.25
CA VAL A 510 -36.44 -7.82 7.31
C VAL A 510 -37.59 -6.82 7.48
N ALA A 511 -37.43 -5.79 8.33
CA ALA A 511 -38.41 -4.73 8.45
C ALA A 511 -38.63 -3.99 7.11
N TRP A 512 -37.53 -3.69 6.41
CA TRP A 512 -37.58 -3.07 5.11
C TRP A 512 -38.23 -3.97 4.03
N LEU A 513 -38.00 -5.30 4.02
CA LEU A 513 -38.66 -6.23 3.11
C LEU A 513 -40.19 -6.20 3.27
N ARG A 514 -40.68 -6.07 4.52
CA ARG A 514 -42.12 -6.08 4.81
C ARG A 514 -42.89 -4.93 4.14
N GLU A 515 -42.21 -3.82 3.84
CA GLU A 515 -42.84 -2.67 3.16
C GLU A 515 -43.15 -2.92 1.68
N ALA A 516 -42.34 -3.78 1.00
CA ALA A 516 -42.53 -4.14 -0.41
C ALA A 516 -41.97 -5.55 -0.71
N PRO A 517 -42.63 -6.62 -0.21
CA PRO A 517 -42.08 -7.98 -0.23
C PRO A 517 -41.86 -8.56 -1.62
N GLU A 518 -42.60 -8.09 -2.63
CA GLU A 518 -42.48 -8.57 -4.01
C GLU A 518 -41.32 -7.92 -4.80
N GLN A 519 -40.86 -6.74 -4.38
CA GLN A 519 -39.85 -5.97 -5.11
C GLN A 519 -38.47 -6.03 -4.42
N ARG A 520 -38.43 -6.34 -3.13
CA ARG A 520 -37.23 -6.20 -2.29
C ARG A 520 -36.57 -7.54 -2.00
N TRP A 521 -35.24 -7.52 -2.01
CA TRP A 521 -34.37 -8.68 -1.78
C TRP A 521 -33.35 -8.39 -0.70
N ILE A 522 -33.03 -9.42 0.11
CA ILE A 522 -31.84 -9.42 0.95
C ILE A 522 -30.75 -10.19 0.21
N PHE A 523 -29.56 -9.60 0.14
CA PHE A 523 -28.34 -10.23 -0.32
C PHE A 523 -27.35 -10.34 0.84
N ALA A 524 -26.99 -11.56 1.23
CA ALA A 524 -26.22 -11.81 2.44
C ALA A 524 -25.26 -12.99 2.30
N ARG A 525 -24.20 -13.01 3.10
CA ARG A 525 -23.39 -14.22 3.25
C ARG A 525 -24.18 -15.31 3.95
N GLN A 526 -24.15 -16.52 3.39
CA GLN A 526 -24.83 -17.70 3.94
C GLN A 526 -24.62 -17.82 5.45
N VAL A 527 -23.35 -17.88 5.87
CA VAL A 527 -22.97 -18.08 7.29
C VAL A 527 -23.52 -17.03 8.24
N ALA A 528 -23.82 -15.82 7.75
CA ALA A 528 -24.34 -14.75 8.57
C ALA A 528 -25.85 -14.84 8.82
N VAL A 529 -26.61 -15.54 7.95
CA VAL A 529 -28.07 -15.51 7.98
C VAL A 529 -28.73 -16.89 8.04
N GLN A 530 -27.98 -17.98 7.79
CA GLN A 530 -28.52 -19.35 7.68
C GLN A 530 -29.34 -19.82 8.90
N ALA A 531 -29.07 -19.29 10.08
CA ALA A 531 -29.83 -19.64 11.28
C ALA A 531 -31.30 -19.20 11.20
N CYS A 532 -31.60 -18.09 10.47
CA CYS A 532 -32.92 -17.49 10.38
C CYS A 532 -33.55 -17.56 8.98
N VAL A 533 -32.90 -18.21 8.03
CA VAL A 533 -33.36 -18.28 6.64
C VAL A 533 -33.58 -19.75 6.25
N ASP A 534 -34.69 -20.03 5.58
CA ASP A 534 -34.97 -21.36 5.01
C ASP A 534 -34.28 -21.51 3.66
N ALA A 535 -33.34 -22.45 3.60
CA ALA A 535 -32.56 -22.71 2.39
C ALA A 535 -33.39 -23.16 1.18
N ALA A 536 -34.61 -23.68 1.41
CA ALA A 536 -35.52 -24.08 0.33
C ALA A 536 -36.05 -22.88 -0.49
N HIS A 537 -36.09 -21.69 0.09
CA HIS A 537 -36.57 -20.45 -0.54
C HIS A 537 -35.45 -19.46 -0.89
N VAL A 538 -34.22 -19.96 -0.99
CA VAL A 538 -33.04 -19.14 -1.27
C VAL A 538 -32.55 -19.36 -2.69
N THR A 539 -32.19 -18.31 -3.38
CA THR A 539 -31.43 -18.36 -4.63
C THR A 539 -29.95 -18.12 -4.34
N VAL A 540 -29.10 -19.09 -4.68
CA VAL A 540 -27.64 -18.96 -4.51
C VAL A 540 -27.11 -18.05 -5.64
N ALA A 541 -26.59 -16.89 -5.29
CA ALA A 541 -26.02 -15.96 -6.26
C ALA A 541 -24.61 -16.36 -6.72
N GLY A 542 -23.90 -17.16 -5.93
CA GLY A 542 -22.57 -17.65 -6.26
C GLY A 542 -21.64 -17.71 -5.05
N GLN A 543 -20.35 -17.86 -5.36
CA GLN A 543 -19.28 -17.90 -4.36
C GLN A 543 -18.25 -16.79 -4.68
N SER A 544 -17.87 -16.04 -3.67
CA SER A 544 -16.82 -15.03 -3.76
C SER A 544 -16.01 -15.02 -2.48
N ASN A 545 -14.68 -14.98 -2.62
CA ASN A 545 -13.74 -14.90 -1.52
C ASN A 545 -13.99 -15.97 -0.42
N ARG A 546 -14.16 -17.25 -0.83
CA ARG A 546 -14.48 -18.42 0.03
C ARG A 546 -15.84 -18.35 0.73
N ARG A 547 -16.73 -17.45 0.34
CA ARG A 547 -18.04 -17.26 0.98
C ARG A 547 -19.14 -17.48 -0.05
N GLN A 548 -20.16 -18.25 0.33
CA GLN A 548 -21.37 -18.40 -0.45
C GLN A 548 -22.32 -17.24 -0.18
N TRP A 549 -22.95 -16.71 -1.22
CA TRP A 549 -23.84 -15.57 -1.18
C TRP A 549 -25.25 -15.96 -1.55
N TRP A 550 -26.22 -15.57 -0.72
CA TRP A 550 -27.62 -15.87 -0.83
C TRP A 550 -28.43 -14.63 -1.17
N MET A 551 -29.40 -14.83 -2.09
CA MET A 551 -30.47 -13.88 -2.39
C MET A 551 -31.78 -14.50 -1.95
N PHE A 552 -32.60 -13.74 -1.21
CA PHE A 552 -33.89 -14.22 -0.73
C PHE A 552 -34.86 -13.07 -0.45
N ARG A 553 -36.14 -13.41 -0.38
CA ARG A 553 -37.24 -12.51 -0.05
C ARG A 553 -37.81 -12.84 1.33
N LEU A 554 -38.95 -12.19 1.66
CA LEU A 554 -39.57 -12.32 2.97
C LEU A 554 -40.06 -13.75 3.28
N ASP A 555 -40.48 -14.50 2.27
CA ASP A 555 -40.97 -15.89 2.35
C ASP A 555 -39.91 -16.87 2.86
N ALA A 556 -38.63 -16.58 2.64
CA ALA A 556 -37.53 -17.38 3.15
C ALA A 556 -37.19 -17.08 4.63
N VAL A 557 -37.68 -16.00 5.20
CA VAL A 557 -37.35 -15.59 6.56
C VAL A 557 -38.21 -16.35 7.57
N ARG A 558 -37.57 -17.11 8.48
CA ARG A 558 -38.27 -17.84 9.55
C ARG A 558 -38.97 -16.88 10.52
N PRO A 559 -40.27 -17.12 10.82
CA PRO A 559 -41.01 -16.24 11.74
C PRO A 559 -40.32 -16.12 13.11
N ALA A 560 -40.30 -14.92 13.65
CA ALA A 560 -39.77 -14.59 14.98
C ALA A 560 -38.30 -15.02 15.24
N CYS A 561 -37.55 -15.38 14.20
CA CYS A 561 -36.14 -15.73 14.35
C CYS A 561 -35.27 -14.46 14.54
N ARG A 562 -34.31 -14.54 15.47
CA ARG A 562 -33.29 -13.52 15.70
C ARG A 562 -31.91 -14.15 15.50
N LEU A 563 -31.05 -13.48 14.77
CA LEU A 563 -29.67 -13.91 14.62
C LEU A 563 -28.92 -13.74 15.94
N PRO A 564 -28.03 -14.69 16.31
CA PRO A 564 -27.18 -14.53 17.48
C PRO A 564 -26.21 -13.35 17.27
N LEU A 565 -25.87 -12.67 18.38
CA LEU A 565 -24.78 -11.70 18.38
C LEU A 565 -23.47 -12.42 18.09
N ARG A 566 -22.60 -11.80 17.29
CA ARG A 566 -21.28 -12.36 16.98
C ARG A 566 -20.42 -12.50 18.24
N GLN A 567 -19.70 -13.61 18.33
CA GLN A 567 -18.63 -13.73 19.33
C GLN A 567 -17.42 -12.89 18.89
N PRO A 568 -16.65 -12.28 19.83
CA PRO A 568 -15.47 -11.46 19.51
C PRO A 568 -14.41 -12.16 18.65
N ALA A 569 -14.29 -13.49 18.76
CA ALA A 569 -13.37 -14.29 17.93
C ALA A 569 -13.77 -14.32 16.46
N GLU A 570 -15.06 -14.43 16.15
CA GLU A 570 -15.58 -14.45 14.78
C GLU A 570 -15.48 -13.07 14.10
N ALA A 571 -15.57 -12.00 14.87
CA ALA A 571 -15.35 -10.64 14.39
C ALA A 571 -13.89 -10.40 14.00
N ALA A 572 -12.93 -10.97 14.75
CA ALA A 572 -11.50 -10.84 14.49
C ALA A 572 -11.05 -11.62 13.23
N GLU A 573 -11.66 -12.76 12.92
CA GLU A 573 -11.38 -13.52 11.69
C GLU A 573 -11.91 -12.79 10.44
N ASP A 574 -12.99 -12.07 10.56
CA ASP A 574 -13.62 -11.35 9.44
C ASP A 574 -12.88 -10.03 9.10
N ASP A 575 -12.15 -9.45 10.06
CA ASP A 575 -11.33 -8.26 9.86
C ASP A 575 -9.92 -8.58 9.32
N GLY A 576 -9.52 -9.84 9.32
CA GLY A 576 -8.22 -10.35 8.86
C GLY A 576 -8.19 -10.79 7.38
N ASP A 577 -9.34 -10.97 6.77
CA ASP A 577 -9.49 -11.30 5.33
C ASP A 577 -9.61 -9.97 4.51
#